data_30bbbdc3897603bb3cd76d945a0e141e
#
_entry.id   30bbbdc3897603bb3cd76d945a0e141e
#
_cell.length_a   1.000
_cell.length_b   1.000
_cell.length_c   1.000
_cell.angle_alpha   90.00
_cell.angle_beta   90.00
_cell.angle_gamma   90.00
#
_symmetry.space_group_name_H-M   'P 1'
#
loop_
_entity.id
_entity.type
_entity.pdbx_description
1 polymer ?
#
loop_
_entity_poly.entity_id
_entity_poly.type
_entity_poly.pdbx_seq_one_letter_code
_entity_poly.pdbx_strand_id
1 'polypeptide(L)'
;AFLSHNEKALRMAKGMSDIVARAKKQGIQVVIEDFDNINSPIACVNGMKWFMEQIPELWITFDTGNFIIHKEDIFTAWEALKERVIHVHCKDRGAESVAVGDGYIPMKEILGRIVESGYEGYFAIEHFDAADQEKCMQRSAAFLRDNFQ
;
A
#
# COMPACT_ATOMS: atom_id res chain seq x y z
N ALA A 1 9.54 -19.22 -2.38
CA ALA A 1 9.61 -20.62 -1.84
C ALA A 1 8.82 -20.77 -0.53
N PHE A 2 8.97 -19.87 0.45
CA PHE A 2 8.33 -20.03 1.78
C PHE A 2 6.79 -20.07 1.70
N LEU A 3 6.14 -19.18 0.95
CA LEU A 3 4.67 -19.12 0.86
C LEU A 3 4.06 -20.28 0.07
N SER A 4 4.80 -20.90 -0.85
CA SER A 4 4.33 -22.04 -1.63
C SER A 4 4.01 -23.29 -0.79
N HIS A 5 4.48 -23.34 0.46
CA HIS A 5 4.22 -24.41 1.42
C HIS A 5 3.39 -23.94 2.63
N ASN A 6 2.92 -22.69 2.61
CA ASN A 6 2.12 -22.13 3.69
C ASN A 6 0.62 -22.31 3.38
N GLU A 7 -0.05 -23.20 4.11
CA GLU A 7 -1.47 -23.50 3.88
C GLU A 7 -2.40 -22.28 4.01
N LYS A 8 -2.08 -21.31 4.89
CA LYS A 8 -2.87 -20.09 5.04
C LYS A 8 -2.72 -19.22 3.78
N ALA A 9 -1.47 -19.04 3.30
CA ALA A 9 -1.21 -18.28 2.08
C ALA A 9 -1.88 -18.93 0.86
N LEU A 10 -1.81 -20.25 0.73
CA LEU A 10 -2.47 -21.00 -0.35
C LEU A 10 -3.99 -20.84 -0.32
N ARG A 11 -4.61 -20.96 0.86
CA ARG A 11 -6.06 -20.72 1.00
C ARG A 11 -6.45 -19.28 0.69
N MET A 12 -5.65 -18.32 1.14
CA MET A 12 -5.86 -16.91 0.85
C MET A 12 -5.76 -16.64 -0.66
N ALA A 13 -4.72 -17.14 -1.32
CA ALA A 13 -4.54 -16.97 -2.76
C ALA A 13 -5.70 -17.59 -3.56
N LYS A 14 -6.19 -18.77 -3.15
CA LYS A 14 -7.36 -19.38 -3.79
C LYS A 14 -8.61 -18.51 -3.64
N GLY A 15 -8.91 -18.05 -2.42
CA GLY A 15 -10.08 -17.19 -2.17
C GLY A 15 -9.99 -15.86 -2.95
N MET A 16 -8.81 -15.24 -2.98
CA MET A 16 -8.57 -14.01 -3.76
C MET A 16 -8.72 -14.25 -5.26
N SER A 17 -8.21 -15.37 -5.80
CA SER A 17 -8.39 -15.73 -7.20
C SER A 17 -9.87 -15.86 -7.57
N ASP A 18 -10.69 -16.48 -6.71
CA ASP A 18 -12.13 -16.59 -6.91
C ASP A 18 -12.82 -15.21 -6.91
N ILE A 19 -12.39 -14.29 -6.02
CA ILE A 19 -12.90 -12.91 -5.95
C ILE A 19 -12.52 -12.15 -7.22
N VAL A 20 -11.25 -12.19 -7.63
CA VAL A 20 -10.75 -11.52 -8.83
C VAL A 20 -11.49 -11.99 -10.07
N ALA A 21 -11.70 -13.30 -10.22
CA ALA A 21 -12.42 -13.86 -11.36
C ALA A 21 -13.90 -13.41 -11.42
N ARG A 22 -14.55 -13.22 -10.27
CA ARG A 22 -15.93 -12.70 -10.18
C ARG A 22 -15.98 -11.21 -10.46
N ALA A 23 -15.08 -10.42 -9.87
CA ALA A 23 -14.99 -8.98 -10.02
C ALA A 23 -14.74 -8.59 -11.49
N LYS A 24 -13.83 -9.30 -12.17
CA LYS A 24 -13.53 -9.12 -13.60
C LYS A 24 -14.77 -9.20 -14.48
N LYS A 25 -15.68 -10.15 -14.21
CA LYS A 25 -16.94 -10.29 -14.98
C LYS A 25 -17.85 -9.07 -14.86
N GLN A 26 -17.63 -8.23 -13.86
CA GLN A 26 -18.40 -7.02 -13.60
C GLN A 26 -17.60 -5.74 -13.88
N GLY A 27 -16.42 -5.85 -14.48
CA GLY A 27 -15.56 -4.71 -14.77
C GLY A 27 -14.94 -4.07 -13.53
N ILE A 28 -14.84 -4.82 -12.41
CA ILE A 28 -14.25 -4.33 -11.14
C ILE A 28 -12.83 -4.85 -11.03
N GLN A 29 -11.89 -3.94 -10.75
CA GLN A 29 -10.51 -4.27 -10.40
C GLN A 29 -10.41 -4.57 -8.90
N VAL A 30 -9.67 -5.63 -8.57
CA VAL A 30 -9.40 -6.01 -7.18
C VAL A 30 -7.96 -5.66 -6.85
N VAL A 31 -7.78 -5.02 -5.72
CA VAL A 31 -6.47 -4.68 -5.15
C VAL A 31 -6.24 -5.44 -3.85
N ILE A 32 -4.99 -5.70 -3.53
CA ILE A 32 -4.54 -6.01 -2.18
C ILE A 32 -3.64 -4.88 -1.68
N GLU A 33 -3.69 -4.67 -0.40
CA GLU A 33 -2.82 -3.73 0.30
C GLU A 33 -1.79 -4.51 1.12
N ASP A 34 -0.57 -3.99 1.18
CA ASP A 34 0.42 -4.44 2.14
C ASP A 34 -0.07 -4.15 3.56
N PHE A 35 0.07 -5.14 4.45
CA PHE A 35 -0.61 -5.13 5.73
C PHE A 35 0.36 -5.00 6.90
N ASP A 36 0.03 -4.17 7.88
CA ASP A 36 0.89 -3.83 9.02
C ASP A 36 1.01 -4.92 10.11
N ASN A 37 0.50 -6.11 9.86
CA ASN A 37 0.71 -7.26 10.74
C ASN A 37 1.84 -8.15 10.22
N ILE A 38 2.94 -8.22 10.96
CA ILE A 38 4.15 -8.98 10.61
C ILE A 38 3.90 -10.46 10.30
N ASN A 39 2.81 -11.04 10.78
CA ASN A 39 2.44 -12.42 10.53
C ASN A 39 1.57 -12.59 9.26
N SER A 40 1.22 -11.50 8.61
CA SER A 40 0.44 -11.56 7.38
C SER A 40 1.31 -12.01 6.20
N PRO A 41 0.81 -12.89 5.32
CA PRO A 41 1.56 -13.27 4.12
C PRO A 41 1.71 -12.13 3.10
N ILE A 42 0.95 -11.04 3.25
CA ILE A 42 1.03 -9.83 2.38
C ILE A 42 1.68 -8.64 3.08
N ALA A 43 2.33 -8.84 4.21
CA ALA A 43 2.92 -7.75 4.98
C ALA A 43 4.27 -7.24 4.42
N CYS A 44 4.83 -7.88 3.41
CA CYS A 44 6.14 -7.54 2.85
C CYS A 44 6.16 -7.67 1.32
N VAL A 45 7.14 -7.03 0.68
CA VAL A 45 7.33 -7.04 -0.78
C VAL A 45 7.32 -8.45 -1.36
N ASN A 46 8.06 -9.38 -0.75
CA ASN A 46 8.13 -10.75 -1.25
C ASN A 46 6.78 -11.49 -1.18
N GLY A 47 6.00 -11.20 -0.14
CA GLY A 47 4.65 -11.72 -0.01
C GLY A 47 3.73 -11.16 -1.09
N MET A 48 3.72 -9.85 -1.27
CA MET A 48 2.95 -9.17 -2.32
C MET A 48 3.28 -9.72 -3.71
N LYS A 49 4.57 -9.85 -4.05
CA LYS A 49 5.04 -10.44 -5.31
C LYS A 49 4.54 -11.85 -5.51
N TRP A 50 4.60 -12.69 -4.48
CA TRP A 50 4.09 -14.06 -4.56
C TRP A 50 2.60 -14.09 -4.90
N PHE A 51 1.77 -13.25 -4.27
CA PHE A 51 0.34 -13.18 -4.60
C PHE A 51 0.09 -12.69 -6.03
N MET A 52 0.84 -11.71 -6.52
CA MET A 52 0.76 -11.26 -7.92
C MET A 52 1.14 -12.36 -8.92
N GLU A 53 2.14 -13.18 -8.59
CA GLU A 53 2.52 -14.34 -9.41
C GLU A 53 1.41 -15.40 -9.46
N GLN A 54 0.73 -15.65 -8.31
CA GLN A 54 -0.38 -16.60 -8.26
C GLN A 54 -1.65 -16.06 -8.94
N ILE A 55 -1.84 -14.74 -8.95
CA ILE A 55 -3.06 -14.09 -9.45
C ILE A 55 -2.67 -12.92 -10.36
N PRO A 56 -2.44 -13.18 -11.67
CA PRO A 56 -1.94 -12.18 -12.60
C PRO A 56 -2.82 -10.92 -12.77
N GLU A 57 -4.09 -11.00 -12.41
CA GLU A 57 -5.06 -9.90 -12.52
C GLU A 57 -5.28 -9.16 -11.19
N LEU A 58 -4.50 -9.50 -10.16
CA LEU A 58 -4.51 -8.80 -8.89
C LEU A 58 -3.66 -7.55 -8.98
N TRP A 59 -4.19 -6.44 -8.49
CA TRP A 59 -3.51 -5.15 -8.41
C TRP A 59 -3.15 -4.81 -6.97
N ILE A 60 -2.46 -3.70 -6.77
CA ILE A 60 -1.93 -3.30 -5.45
C ILE A 60 -2.46 -1.92 -5.09
N THR A 61 -2.87 -1.78 -3.83
CA THR A 61 -2.82 -0.55 -3.07
C THR A 61 -1.48 -0.50 -2.35
N PHE A 62 -0.68 0.51 -2.61
CA PHE A 62 0.62 0.73 -1.97
C PHE A 62 0.44 1.64 -0.77
N ASP A 63 0.60 1.12 0.44
CA ASP A 63 0.56 1.92 1.68
C ASP A 63 1.97 2.38 2.05
N THR A 64 2.16 3.68 2.18
CA THR A 64 3.48 4.25 2.46
C THR A 64 3.97 3.99 3.88
N GLY A 65 3.08 3.65 4.80
CA GLY A 65 3.39 3.48 6.22
C GLY A 65 3.55 2.04 6.70
N ASN A 66 3.21 1.04 5.88
CA ASN A 66 3.17 -0.33 6.36
C ASN A 66 4.50 -1.09 6.18
N PHE A 67 5.25 -0.85 5.11
CA PHE A 67 6.53 -1.54 4.83
C PHE A 67 7.56 -1.38 5.93
N ILE A 68 7.56 -0.25 6.64
CA ILE A 68 8.51 0.02 7.74
C ILE A 68 8.37 -0.98 8.90
N ILE A 69 7.18 -1.56 9.09
CA ILE A 69 6.94 -2.61 10.12
C ILE A 69 7.84 -3.82 9.87
N HIS A 70 8.10 -4.13 8.61
CA HIS A 70 9.01 -5.18 8.17
C HIS A 70 10.45 -4.71 8.00
N LYS A 71 10.76 -3.44 8.34
CA LYS A 71 12.05 -2.81 8.11
C LYS A 71 12.46 -2.84 6.62
N GLU A 72 11.48 -2.81 5.73
CA GLU A 72 11.71 -2.69 4.30
C GLU A 72 11.86 -1.21 3.95
N ASP A 73 12.79 -0.93 3.04
CA ASP A 73 12.98 0.40 2.49
C ASP A 73 11.85 0.71 1.51
N ILE A 74 11.15 1.83 1.73
CA ILE A 74 9.96 2.20 0.97
C ILE A 74 10.27 2.46 -0.51
N PHE A 75 11.45 2.99 -0.83
CA PHE A 75 11.83 3.24 -2.21
C PHE A 75 12.08 1.94 -2.95
N THR A 76 12.73 0.98 -2.29
CA THR A 76 12.94 -0.37 -2.82
C THR A 76 11.61 -1.10 -2.98
N ALA A 77 10.68 -0.95 -2.02
CA ALA A 77 9.34 -1.52 -2.12
C ALA A 77 8.57 -0.96 -3.32
N TRP A 78 8.61 0.38 -3.52
CA TRP A 78 8.01 1.03 -4.67
C TRP A 78 8.55 0.47 -5.99
N GLU A 79 9.86 0.47 -6.18
CA GLU A 79 10.50 -0.04 -7.41
C GLU A 79 10.13 -1.50 -7.70
N ALA A 80 9.92 -2.28 -6.65
CA ALA A 80 9.58 -3.70 -6.77
C ALA A 80 8.12 -3.97 -7.13
N LEU A 81 7.20 -3.02 -6.88
CA LEU A 81 5.75 -3.22 -6.96
C LEU A 81 5.04 -2.26 -7.93
N LYS A 82 5.66 -1.14 -8.30
CA LYS A 82 5.04 -0.01 -9.03
C LYS A 82 4.24 -0.40 -10.28
N GLU A 83 4.69 -1.41 -11.02
CA GLU A 83 4.02 -1.86 -12.25
C GLU A 83 2.60 -2.44 -12.01
N ARG A 84 2.26 -2.69 -10.76
CA ARG A 84 0.98 -3.27 -10.35
C ARG A 84 0.21 -2.38 -9.37
N VAL A 85 0.73 -1.19 -9.07
CA VAL A 85 0.07 -0.24 -8.17
C VAL A 85 -0.92 0.61 -8.96
N ILE A 86 -2.19 0.61 -8.52
CA ILE A 86 -3.24 1.46 -9.07
C ILE A 86 -3.89 2.36 -8.03
N HIS A 87 -3.53 2.20 -6.77
CA HIS A 87 -3.97 3.05 -5.66
C HIS A 87 -2.84 3.22 -4.64
N VAL A 88 -2.78 4.40 -4.01
CA VAL A 88 -1.77 4.71 -3.00
C VAL A 88 -2.45 5.22 -1.74
N HIS A 89 -2.17 4.58 -0.61
CA HIS A 89 -2.47 5.10 0.71
C HIS A 89 -1.29 5.92 1.22
N CYS A 90 -1.57 7.20 1.52
CA CYS A 90 -0.62 8.10 2.12
C CYS A 90 -0.75 7.99 3.65
N LYS A 91 0.04 7.12 4.23
CA LYS A 91 0.12 6.88 5.67
C LYS A 91 1.51 7.23 6.16
N ASP A 92 1.59 8.20 7.06
CA ASP A 92 2.85 8.53 7.73
C ASP A 92 2.90 7.88 9.11
N ARG A 93 4.10 7.74 9.66
CA ARG A 93 4.35 7.12 10.95
C ARG A 93 5.14 8.05 11.85
N GLY A 94 4.74 8.12 13.12
CA GLY A 94 5.41 8.82 14.20
C GLY A 94 5.37 8.00 15.48
N ALA A 95 5.68 8.62 16.62
CA ALA A 95 5.47 8.01 17.93
C ALA A 95 3.97 7.79 18.22
N GLU A 96 3.12 8.64 17.63
CA GLU A 96 1.67 8.57 17.64
C GLU A 96 1.16 8.69 16.20
N SER A 97 -0.16 8.62 16.01
CA SER A 97 -0.77 8.90 14.71
C SER A 97 -0.53 10.35 14.30
N VAL A 98 0.02 10.56 13.10
CA VAL A 98 0.44 11.87 12.61
C VAL A 98 -0.15 12.16 11.24
N ALA A 99 -0.23 13.44 10.88
CA ALA A 99 -0.60 13.84 9.54
C ALA A 99 0.50 13.46 8.53
N VAL A 100 0.13 13.28 7.27
CA VAL A 100 1.06 13.04 6.18
C VAL A 100 2.05 14.20 6.07
N GLY A 101 3.34 13.89 6.12
CA GLY A 101 4.44 14.85 6.12
C GLY A 101 4.91 15.31 7.50
N ASP A 102 4.25 14.87 8.58
CA ASP A 102 4.65 15.21 9.97
C ASP A 102 5.42 14.10 10.67
N GLY A 103 5.52 12.92 10.04
CA GLY A 103 6.17 11.75 10.59
C GLY A 103 7.62 11.59 10.17
N TYR A 104 8.09 10.36 10.25
CA TYR A 104 9.48 10.01 9.90
C TYR A 104 9.60 9.30 8.55
N ILE A 105 8.49 9.05 7.85
CA ILE A 105 8.52 8.57 6.47
C ILE A 105 8.87 9.75 5.55
N PRO A 106 9.82 9.60 4.63
CA PRO A 106 10.18 10.68 3.69
C PRO A 106 9.08 10.89 2.64
N MET A 107 7.91 11.36 3.10
CA MET A 107 6.67 11.43 2.31
C MET A 107 6.84 12.24 1.04
N LYS A 108 7.53 13.39 1.11
CA LYS A 108 7.74 14.23 -0.06
C LYS A 108 8.55 13.53 -1.13
N GLU A 109 9.59 12.82 -0.73
CA GLU A 109 10.50 12.12 -1.64
C GLU A 109 9.82 10.89 -2.27
N ILE A 110 9.11 10.09 -1.47
CA ILE A 110 8.45 8.88 -2.00
C ILE A 110 7.29 9.25 -2.91
N LEU A 111 6.42 10.17 -2.50
CA LEU A 111 5.30 10.60 -3.34
C LEU A 111 5.79 11.32 -4.61
N GLY A 112 6.87 12.10 -4.52
CA GLY A 112 7.53 12.70 -5.68
C GLY A 112 7.98 11.63 -6.68
N ARG A 113 8.65 10.57 -6.20
CA ARG A 113 9.06 9.44 -7.05
C ARG A 113 7.88 8.69 -7.67
N ILE A 114 6.77 8.55 -6.93
CA ILE A 114 5.55 7.94 -7.43
C ILE A 114 4.98 8.79 -8.61
N VAL A 115 4.90 10.10 -8.44
CA VAL A 115 4.45 11.03 -9.50
C VAL A 115 5.39 10.99 -10.71
N GLU A 116 6.70 11.05 -10.48
CA GLU A 116 7.72 11.00 -11.55
C GLU A 116 7.69 9.68 -12.33
N SER A 117 7.19 8.59 -11.76
CA SER A 117 7.02 7.32 -12.45
C SER A 117 5.81 7.28 -13.41
N GLY A 118 5.04 8.36 -13.49
CA GLY A 118 3.83 8.44 -14.33
C GLY A 118 2.57 7.87 -13.67
N TYR A 119 2.54 7.78 -12.34
CA TYR A 119 1.33 7.36 -11.62
C TYR A 119 0.23 8.41 -11.76
N GLU A 120 -0.95 7.99 -12.23
CA GLU A 120 -2.13 8.84 -12.47
C GLU A 120 -3.31 8.49 -11.52
N GLY A 121 -3.09 7.64 -10.53
CA GLY A 121 -4.11 7.24 -9.56
C GLY A 121 -4.31 8.26 -8.44
N TYR A 122 -5.05 7.85 -7.42
CA TYR A 122 -5.36 8.70 -6.28
C TYR A 122 -4.37 8.49 -5.13
N PHE A 123 -4.04 9.59 -4.45
CA PHE A 123 -3.41 9.60 -3.14
C PHE A 123 -4.50 9.68 -2.06
N ALA A 124 -4.80 8.56 -1.43
CA ALA A 124 -5.78 8.49 -0.35
C ALA A 124 -5.09 8.64 1.00
N ILE A 125 -5.50 9.65 1.77
CA ILE A 125 -4.96 9.88 3.11
C ILE A 125 -5.48 8.79 4.06
N GLU A 126 -4.57 8.13 4.76
CA GLU A 126 -4.90 7.14 5.78
C GLU A 126 -4.13 7.40 7.08
N HIS A 127 -4.86 7.52 8.16
CA HIS A 127 -4.32 7.48 9.53
C HIS A 127 -5.42 7.12 10.52
N PHE A 128 -5.05 6.50 11.64
CA PHE A 128 -5.95 6.02 12.67
C PHE A 128 -5.56 6.58 14.03
N ASP A 129 -6.56 6.70 14.92
CA ASP A 129 -6.37 7.03 16.35
C ASP A 129 -5.62 8.34 16.62
N ALA A 130 -5.71 9.32 15.69
CA ALA A 130 -5.19 10.64 15.96
C ALA A 130 -6.04 11.34 17.03
N ALA A 131 -5.40 12.05 17.96
CA ALA A 131 -6.07 12.80 19.02
C ALA A 131 -7.08 13.84 18.46
N ASP A 132 -6.76 14.40 17.30
CA ASP A 132 -7.64 15.29 16.52
C ASP A 132 -7.61 14.83 15.06
N GLN A 133 -8.50 13.90 14.74
CA GLN A 133 -8.58 13.27 13.41
C GLN A 133 -8.86 14.27 12.30
N GLU A 134 -9.78 15.22 12.54
CA GLU A 134 -10.13 16.21 11.54
C GLU A 134 -8.95 17.13 11.22
N LYS A 135 -8.25 17.60 12.22
CA LYS A 135 -7.07 18.45 12.05
C LYS A 135 -5.93 17.70 11.34
N CYS A 136 -5.71 16.43 11.67
CA CYS A 136 -4.76 15.59 10.96
C CYS A 136 -5.12 15.42 9.48
N MET A 137 -6.39 15.18 9.16
CA MET A 137 -6.87 15.11 7.78
C MET A 137 -6.67 16.42 7.01
N GLN A 138 -6.99 17.56 7.64
CA GLN A 138 -6.80 18.88 7.03
C GLN A 138 -5.32 19.16 6.73
N ARG A 139 -4.41 18.82 7.66
CA ARG A 139 -2.96 19.00 7.49
C ARG A 139 -2.42 18.08 6.38
N SER A 140 -2.82 16.82 6.39
CA SER A 140 -2.45 15.85 5.34
C SER A 140 -2.89 16.31 3.96
N ALA A 141 -4.14 16.80 3.85
CA ALA A 141 -4.65 17.32 2.59
C ALA A 141 -3.92 18.61 2.14
N ALA A 142 -3.53 19.47 3.08
CA ALA A 142 -2.71 20.64 2.77
C ALA A 142 -1.33 20.21 2.25
N PHE A 143 -0.65 19.29 2.95
CA PHE A 143 0.65 18.76 2.52
C PHE A 143 0.61 18.22 1.08
N LEU A 144 -0.40 17.42 0.74
CA LEU A 144 -0.54 16.86 -0.61
C LEU A 144 -0.78 17.95 -1.65
N ARG A 145 -1.67 18.91 -1.39
CA ARG A 145 -1.91 20.02 -2.32
C ARG A 145 -0.69 20.90 -2.55
N ASP A 146 0.05 21.20 -1.47
CA ASP A 146 1.19 22.13 -1.55
C ASP A 146 2.41 21.52 -2.26
N ASN A 147 2.48 20.18 -2.37
CA ASN A 147 3.64 19.50 -2.94
C ASN A 147 3.35 18.74 -4.25
N PHE A 148 2.08 18.43 -4.59
CA PHE A 148 1.74 17.50 -5.68
C PHE A 148 0.54 17.95 -6.53
N GLN A 149 0.38 19.25 -6.77
CA GLN A 149 -0.60 19.81 -7.72
C GLN A 149 0.03 20.03 -9.10
#